data_946247ec4844f0edfb2a2228eeb986b9
#
_entry.id   946247ec4844f0edfb2a2228eeb986b9
#
_cell.length_a   1.000
_cell.length_b   1.000
_cell.length_c   1.000
_cell.angle_alpha   90.00
_cell.angle_beta   90.00
_cell.angle_gamma   90.00
#
_symmetry.space_group_name_H-M   'P 1'
#
loop_
_entity.id
_entity.type
_entity.pdbx_description
1 polymer ?
#
loop_
_entity_poly.entity_id
_entity_poly.type
_entity_poly.pdbx_seq_one_letter_code
_entity_poly.pdbx_strand_id
1 'polypeptide(L)'
;MNNILQELEERRNDARLGGGQKRIDAQHSKGKLTARERIDLLLDEGSFEEYDMFVTHRCTDFGMEENKPRGDGVVTGWGTVNGRLIYVFAQDFTVLGGSVSETHAAKICKIMDMAMQNGAPVIGINDSGGARIQEGVSSLAAYGEVFQRNIKASGVVPQISLIMGPCAGGAVYSPAMTDFIFMVRDSSYMFVTGPDVVKTVTNEQVTAEELGGASTHTKKSSVADGAYVNDVVTMAETRRLIDFLPLSNREKPPVRPFFDDPNRIEPSLDTLVPENPNAPYDMKELILKLADEGDFFEIQEDFAKNIITGFVRLEGSTVGVVANQPMVLAGCLDIDSSRKAARFVRFCDAFDIPLLTLVDVPGFLPGVTQEYGGVIKHGAKLLFAYGEATVPKVTVITRKAYGGAYVVMSSKHLQGDINYAWPTSEVAVMGAKGAVEILYRSELGDPEKVAARVDDYDERFANPFVAAERGFIDEVILPRSTRRRVARAFAALRGKKAEMPWKKHDNLPL
;
A
#
# COMPACT_ATOMS: atom_id res chain seq x y z
N MET A 1 -29.84 30.72 31.37
CA MET A 1 -28.94 29.60 31.10
C MET A 1 -29.61 28.55 30.21
N ASN A 2 -30.84 28.09 30.54
CA ASN A 2 -31.53 27.07 29.71
C ASN A 2 -31.70 27.45 28.22
N ASN A 3 -32.06 28.70 27.90
CA ASN A 3 -32.21 29.14 26.49
C ASN A 3 -30.91 29.11 25.69
N ILE A 4 -29.77 29.41 26.31
CA ILE A 4 -28.45 29.40 25.63
C ILE A 4 -28.01 27.95 25.33
N LEU A 5 -28.25 27.04 26.27
CA LEU A 5 -27.95 25.60 26.06
C LEU A 5 -28.86 25.00 25.01
N GLN A 6 -30.14 25.38 25.00
CA GLN A 6 -31.08 24.94 23.96
C GLN A 6 -30.66 25.47 22.58
N GLU A 7 -30.30 26.75 22.47
CA GLU A 7 -29.80 27.33 21.22
C GLU A 7 -28.53 26.61 20.72
N LEU A 8 -27.62 26.26 21.64
CA LEU A 8 -26.43 25.48 21.26
C LEU A 8 -26.80 24.11 20.64
N GLU A 9 -27.72 23.38 21.27
CA GLU A 9 -28.13 22.07 20.76
C GLU A 9 -28.91 22.19 19.43
N GLU A 10 -29.73 23.21 19.26
CA GLU A 10 -30.39 23.50 17.98
C GLU A 10 -29.37 23.76 16.86
N ARG A 11 -28.34 24.57 17.12
CA ARG A 11 -27.26 24.85 16.16
C ARG A 11 -26.42 23.61 15.86
N ARG A 12 -26.16 22.74 16.85
CA ARG A 12 -25.47 21.46 16.65
C ARG A 12 -26.29 20.50 15.79
N ASN A 13 -27.57 20.42 16.06
CA ASN A 13 -28.48 19.56 15.29
C ASN A 13 -28.60 20.02 13.84
N ASP A 14 -28.67 21.34 13.60
CA ASP A 14 -28.64 21.92 12.27
C ASP A 14 -27.32 21.57 11.55
N ALA A 15 -26.18 21.72 12.20
CA ALA A 15 -24.87 21.34 11.64
C ALA A 15 -24.78 19.83 11.31
N ARG A 16 -25.35 18.96 12.16
CA ARG A 16 -25.37 17.51 11.94
C ARG A 16 -26.24 17.08 10.76
N LEU A 17 -27.29 17.82 10.46
CA LEU A 17 -28.14 17.56 9.29
C LEU A 17 -27.45 17.84 7.94
N GLY A 18 -26.33 18.58 7.95
CA GLY A 18 -25.58 18.89 6.73
C GLY A 18 -26.46 19.49 5.64
N GLY A 19 -26.64 18.78 4.53
CA GLY A 19 -27.48 19.22 3.41
C GLY A 19 -29.00 19.00 3.62
N GLY A 20 -29.42 18.46 4.78
CA GLY A 20 -30.80 18.20 5.15
C GLY A 20 -31.27 16.77 4.83
N GLN A 21 -32.34 16.35 5.49
CA GLN A 21 -32.84 14.98 5.47
C GLN A 21 -33.06 14.42 4.05
N LYS A 22 -33.64 15.20 3.15
CA LYS A 22 -33.87 14.78 1.75
C LYS A 22 -32.58 14.36 1.02
N ARG A 23 -31.46 15.05 1.28
CA ARG A 23 -30.17 14.70 0.68
C ARG A 23 -29.51 13.51 1.36
N ILE A 24 -29.71 13.36 2.67
CA ILE A 24 -29.32 12.16 3.43
C ILE A 24 -30.03 10.93 2.87
N ASP A 25 -31.37 10.99 2.71
CA ASP A 25 -32.15 9.91 2.14
C ASP A 25 -31.69 9.55 0.70
N ALA A 26 -31.30 10.56 -0.08
CA ALA A 26 -30.74 10.36 -1.42
C ALA A 26 -29.36 9.67 -1.41
N GLN A 27 -28.52 9.87 -0.38
CA GLN A 27 -27.29 9.12 -0.17
C GLN A 27 -27.60 7.65 0.16
N HIS A 28 -28.48 7.42 1.14
CA HIS A 28 -28.86 6.08 1.56
C HIS A 28 -29.52 5.27 0.43
N SER A 29 -30.34 5.90 -0.39
CA SER A 29 -30.97 5.24 -1.56
C SER A 29 -29.95 4.72 -2.59
N LYS A 30 -28.73 5.25 -2.58
CA LYS A 30 -27.60 4.80 -3.41
C LYS A 30 -26.71 3.78 -2.70
N GLY A 31 -27.07 3.32 -1.52
CA GLY A 31 -26.27 2.41 -0.70
C GLY A 31 -25.05 3.06 -0.05
N LYS A 32 -24.99 4.40 0.02
CA LYS A 32 -23.90 5.17 0.59
C LYS A 32 -24.26 5.69 1.98
N LEU A 33 -23.33 5.70 2.89
CA LEU A 33 -23.46 6.34 4.20
C LEU A 33 -23.14 7.84 4.11
N THR A 34 -23.58 8.59 5.13
CA THR A 34 -23.18 10.00 5.32
C THR A 34 -21.76 10.11 5.87
N ALA A 35 -21.17 11.30 5.81
CA ALA A 35 -19.84 11.56 6.37
C ALA A 35 -19.76 11.21 7.87
N ARG A 36 -20.79 11.52 8.64
CA ARG A 36 -20.84 11.24 10.09
C ARG A 36 -20.97 9.76 10.39
N GLU A 37 -21.86 9.06 9.71
CA GLU A 37 -22.01 7.59 9.85
C GLU A 37 -20.71 6.85 9.52
N ARG A 38 -19.96 7.32 8.53
CA ARG A 38 -18.64 6.79 8.18
C ARG A 38 -17.62 7.00 9.29
N ILE A 39 -17.61 8.18 9.91
CA ILE A 39 -16.74 8.49 11.06
C ILE A 39 -17.10 7.60 12.25
N ASP A 40 -18.39 7.45 12.55
CA ASP A 40 -18.89 6.62 13.65
C ASP A 40 -18.51 5.14 13.49
N LEU A 41 -18.45 4.63 12.25
CA LEU A 41 -17.97 3.27 11.96
C LEU A 41 -16.45 3.13 12.02
N LEU A 42 -15.71 4.19 11.69
CA LEU A 42 -14.26 4.18 11.66
C LEU A 42 -13.67 4.25 13.06
N LEU A 43 -14.20 5.13 13.91
CA LEU A 43 -13.64 5.42 15.22
C LEU A 43 -14.28 4.55 16.32
N ASP A 44 -13.62 4.47 17.47
CA ASP A 44 -14.16 3.82 18.64
C ASP A 44 -15.36 4.60 19.15
N GLU A 45 -16.38 3.88 19.64
CA GLU A 45 -17.64 4.48 20.11
C GLU A 45 -17.38 5.57 21.16
N GLY A 46 -17.99 6.75 20.94
CA GLY A 46 -17.88 7.89 21.82
C GLY A 46 -16.53 8.60 21.86
N SER A 47 -15.56 8.21 21.01
CA SER A 47 -14.23 8.82 20.98
C SER A 47 -14.10 10.04 20.09
N PHE A 48 -15.10 10.32 19.24
CA PHE A 48 -14.99 11.39 18.24
C PHE A 48 -15.15 12.79 18.86
N GLU A 49 -14.15 13.61 18.67
CA GLU A 49 -14.15 15.03 19.01
C GLU A 49 -14.13 15.87 17.73
N GLU A 50 -15.27 16.48 17.41
CA GLU A 50 -15.44 17.29 16.21
C GLU A 50 -14.90 18.71 16.39
N TYR A 51 -14.13 19.19 15.42
CA TYR A 51 -13.66 20.57 15.34
C TYR A 51 -14.31 21.33 14.17
N ASP A 52 -14.49 22.65 14.40
CA ASP A 52 -14.97 23.59 13.36
C ASP A 52 -16.37 23.26 12.81
N MET A 53 -17.23 22.65 13.63
CA MET A 53 -18.63 22.32 13.29
C MET A 53 -19.42 23.56 12.82
N PHE A 54 -19.14 24.73 13.34
CA PHE A 54 -19.88 25.97 13.06
C PHE A 54 -19.25 26.85 11.97
N VAL A 55 -18.13 26.45 11.40
CA VAL A 55 -17.47 27.19 10.32
C VAL A 55 -18.35 27.20 9.08
N THR A 56 -18.43 28.36 8.40
CA THR A 56 -19.16 28.53 7.16
C THR A 56 -18.24 29.15 6.09
N HIS A 57 -18.53 28.97 4.80
CA HIS A 57 -17.78 29.62 3.72
C HIS A 57 -17.95 31.14 3.74
N ARG A 58 -17.06 31.85 3.04
CA ARG A 58 -17.02 33.32 2.96
C ARG A 58 -17.46 33.85 1.60
N CYS A 59 -17.86 32.98 0.68
CA CYS A 59 -18.31 33.36 -0.66
C CYS A 59 -19.59 34.18 -0.59
N THR A 60 -19.64 35.27 -1.33
CA THR A 60 -20.79 36.19 -1.47
C THR A 60 -21.38 36.17 -2.86
N ASP A 61 -20.66 35.66 -3.88
CA ASP A 61 -21.07 35.60 -5.25
C ASP A 61 -22.08 34.49 -5.53
N PHE A 62 -22.81 34.57 -6.64
CA PHE A 62 -23.74 33.54 -7.11
C PHE A 62 -24.81 33.11 -6.10
N GLY A 63 -25.24 34.05 -5.23
CA GLY A 63 -26.25 33.76 -4.20
C GLY A 63 -25.77 32.93 -3.01
N MET A 64 -24.46 32.70 -2.91
CA MET A 64 -23.86 31.93 -1.81
C MET A 64 -24.00 32.65 -0.46
N GLU A 65 -24.17 33.98 -0.44
CA GLU A 65 -24.35 34.74 0.80
C GLU A 65 -25.59 34.28 1.61
N GLU A 66 -26.63 33.83 0.91
CA GLU A 66 -27.89 33.36 1.54
C GLU A 66 -27.83 31.86 1.93
N ASN A 67 -26.86 31.11 1.42
CA ASN A 67 -26.73 29.67 1.65
C ASN A 67 -25.40 29.32 2.32
N LYS A 68 -25.32 29.42 3.63
CA LYS A 68 -24.12 29.19 4.45
C LYS A 68 -24.27 27.96 5.35
N PRO A 69 -24.19 26.74 4.79
CA PRO A 69 -24.28 25.53 5.59
C PRO A 69 -23.13 25.46 6.60
N ARG A 70 -23.45 25.04 7.83
CA ARG A 70 -22.45 24.88 8.90
C ARG A 70 -21.53 23.71 8.58
N GLY A 71 -20.26 23.84 8.95
CA GLY A 71 -19.24 22.82 8.68
C GLY A 71 -18.70 22.84 7.25
N ASP A 72 -19.34 23.61 6.35
CA ASP A 72 -18.92 23.85 4.95
C ASP A 72 -18.56 22.57 4.16
N GLY A 73 -19.37 21.52 4.34
CA GLY A 73 -19.26 20.29 3.53
C GLY A 73 -18.11 19.35 3.94
N VAL A 74 -17.49 19.56 5.10
CA VAL A 74 -16.51 18.60 5.64
C VAL A 74 -16.61 18.50 7.17
N VAL A 75 -16.66 17.29 7.67
CA VAL A 75 -16.59 16.96 9.10
C VAL A 75 -15.14 16.67 9.44
N THR A 76 -14.60 17.35 10.45
CA THR A 76 -13.19 17.27 10.83
C THR A 76 -13.03 17.08 12.34
N GLY A 77 -12.07 16.29 12.76
CA GLY A 77 -11.80 16.06 14.18
C GLY A 77 -10.79 14.94 14.40
N TRP A 78 -10.82 14.39 15.59
CA TRP A 78 -10.00 13.25 15.98
C TRP A 78 -10.81 12.29 16.86
N GLY A 79 -10.32 11.09 16.96
CA GLY A 79 -10.84 10.05 17.83
C GLY A 79 -9.83 8.93 17.97
N THR A 80 -10.28 7.75 18.33
CA THR A 80 -9.40 6.59 18.45
C THR A 80 -9.86 5.43 17.57
N VAL A 81 -8.89 4.60 17.18
CA VAL A 81 -9.13 3.27 16.61
C VAL A 81 -8.38 2.27 17.50
N ASN A 82 -9.12 1.37 18.14
CA ASN A 82 -8.57 0.45 19.13
C ASN A 82 -7.72 1.16 20.20
N GLY A 83 -8.23 2.31 20.70
CA GLY A 83 -7.58 3.16 21.71
C GLY A 83 -6.43 4.02 21.19
N ARG A 84 -6.11 3.99 19.90
CA ARG A 84 -4.98 4.74 19.30
C ARG A 84 -5.46 5.98 18.58
N LEU A 85 -4.79 7.11 18.79
CA LEU A 85 -5.16 8.43 18.26
C LEU A 85 -5.15 8.45 16.71
N ILE A 86 -6.23 8.96 16.14
CA ILE A 86 -6.40 9.15 14.69
C ILE A 86 -7.02 10.53 14.44
N TYR A 87 -6.51 11.24 13.46
CA TYR A 87 -7.13 12.44 12.89
C TYR A 87 -7.90 12.09 11.64
N VAL A 88 -9.10 12.66 11.50
CA VAL A 88 -10.01 12.33 10.41
C VAL A 88 -10.65 13.57 9.82
N PHE A 89 -10.80 13.59 8.51
CA PHE A 89 -11.72 14.46 7.80
C PHE A 89 -12.63 13.64 6.88
N ALA A 90 -13.91 14.00 6.81
CA ALA A 90 -14.88 13.34 5.95
C ALA A 90 -15.66 14.38 5.15
N GLN A 91 -15.57 14.33 3.83
CA GLN A 91 -16.33 15.22 2.95
C GLN A 91 -17.78 14.79 2.92
N ASP A 92 -18.67 15.76 3.12
CA ASP A 92 -20.11 15.56 3.14
C ASP A 92 -20.73 15.92 1.78
N PHE A 93 -21.00 14.92 0.99
CA PHE A 93 -21.59 15.10 -0.34
C PHE A 93 -22.99 15.72 -0.28
N THR A 94 -23.70 15.65 0.85
CA THR A 94 -25.00 16.28 1.02
C THR A 94 -24.93 17.81 1.02
N VAL A 95 -23.76 18.36 1.35
CA VAL A 95 -23.50 19.80 1.40
C VAL A 95 -22.73 20.24 0.16
N LEU A 96 -23.39 20.91 -0.75
CA LEU A 96 -22.80 21.45 -2.00
C LEU A 96 -21.96 20.41 -2.78
N GLY A 97 -22.40 19.13 -2.75
CA GLY A 97 -21.69 18.04 -3.40
C GLY A 97 -20.30 17.74 -2.83
N GLY A 98 -20.06 18.09 -1.56
CA GLY A 98 -18.75 17.93 -0.92
C GLY A 98 -17.65 18.77 -1.57
N SER A 99 -18.01 19.79 -2.36
CA SER A 99 -17.06 20.62 -3.09
C SER A 99 -16.15 21.42 -2.17
N VAL A 100 -14.87 21.51 -2.52
CA VAL A 100 -13.85 22.15 -1.71
C VAL A 100 -13.83 23.65 -1.93
N SER A 101 -14.04 24.40 -0.85
CA SER A 101 -13.90 25.85 -0.72
C SER A 101 -12.60 26.19 0.01
N GLU A 102 -12.28 27.45 0.13
CA GLU A 102 -11.18 27.95 0.97
C GLU A 102 -11.33 27.49 2.42
N THR A 103 -12.52 27.66 3.01
CA THR A 103 -12.79 27.28 4.41
C THR A 103 -12.87 25.76 4.62
N HIS A 104 -13.43 25.02 3.68
CA HIS A 104 -13.42 23.56 3.67
C HIS A 104 -11.98 23.02 3.75
N ALA A 105 -11.10 23.49 2.86
CA ALA A 105 -9.70 23.11 2.85
C ALA A 105 -8.94 23.56 4.11
N ALA A 106 -9.24 24.75 4.64
CA ALA A 106 -8.62 25.25 5.88
C ALA A 106 -8.90 24.31 7.08
N LYS A 107 -10.11 23.73 7.16
CA LYS A 107 -10.45 22.72 8.16
C LYS A 107 -9.62 21.44 7.98
N ILE A 108 -9.49 20.96 6.76
CA ILE A 108 -8.65 19.78 6.44
C ILE A 108 -7.19 20.06 6.81
N CYS A 109 -6.65 21.21 6.40
CA CYS A 109 -5.28 21.62 6.70
C CYS A 109 -5.00 21.67 8.20
N LYS A 110 -5.93 22.22 8.99
CA LYS A 110 -5.83 22.24 10.45
C LYS A 110 -5.68 20.84 11.05
N ILE A 111 -6.51 19.88 10.60
CA ILE A 111 -6.45 18.50 11.08
C ILE A 111 -5.12 17.84 10.68
N MET A 112 -4.65 18.06 9.46
CA MET A 112 -3.37 17.51 9.00
C MET A 112 -2.18 18.11 9.78
N ASP A 113 -2.19 19.41 10.05
CA ASP A 113 -1.16 20.06 10.84
C ASP A 113 -1.14 19.53 12.29
N MET A 114 -2.30 19.33 12.91
CA MET A 114 -2.43 18.72 14.24
C MET A 114 -1.94 17.27 14.26
N ALA A 115 -2.25 16.48 13.24
CA ALA A 115 -1.79 15.10 13.11
C ALA A 115 -0.26 15.01 13.06
N MET A 116 0.39 15.84 12.24
CA MET A 116 1.85 15.90 12.15
C MET A 116 2.50 16.35 13.48
N GLN A 117 1.90 17.33 14.16
CA GLN A 117 2.41 17.83 15.46
C GLN A 117 2.31 16.75 16.54
N ASN A 118 1.21 16.03 16.60
CA ASN A 118 0.95 15.00 17.61
C ASN A 118 1.52 13.61 17.23
N GLY A 119 1.94 13.41 15.98
CA GLY A 119 2.43 12.13 15.51
C GLY A 119 1.33 11.07 15.45
N ALA A 120 0.26 11.34 14.72
CA ALA A 120 -0.87 10.43 14.55
C ALA A 120 -1.32 10.36 13.08
N PRO A 121 -1.85 9.22 12.61
CA PRO A 121 -2.32 9.06 11.24
C PRO A 121 -3.43 10.04 10.87
N VAL A 122 -3.48 10.37 9.56
CA VAL A 122 -4.59 11.12 8.96
C VAL A 122 -5.40 10.19 8.07
N ILE A 123 -6.71 10.15 8.28
CA ILE A 123 -7.64 9.42 7.42
C ILE A 123 -8.55 10.43 6.73
N GLY A 124 -8.47 10.48 5.40
CA GLY A 124 -9.35 11.27 4.56
C GLY A 124 -10.46 10.43 3.96
N ILE A 125 -11.71 10.73 4.28
CA ILE A 125 -12.89 10.12 3.68
C ILE A 125 -13.35 11.05 2.56
N ASN A 126 -13.13 10.64 1.31
CA ASN A 126 -13.31 11.47 0.12
C ASN A 126 -14.64 11.15 -0.58
N ASP A 127 -15.49 12.15 -0.69
CA ASP A 127 -16.77 12.10 -1.41
C ASP A 127 -17.10 13.52 -1.91
N SER A 128 -16.52 13.90 -3.06
CA SER A 128 -16.48 15.30 -3.49
C SER A 128 -16.59 15.45 -5.00
N GLY A 129 -17.38 16.43 -5.42
CA GLY A 129 -17.44 16.88 -6.82
C GLY A 129 -16.23 17.68 -7.28
N GLY A 130 -15.23 17.95 -6.42
CA GLY A 130 -14.03 18.72 -6.76
C GLY A 130 -14.04 20.15 -6.22
N ALA A 131 -13.42 21.08 -6.94
CA ALA A 131 -13.34 22.49 -6.54
C ALA A 131 -14.71 23.17 -6.56
N ARG A 132 -14.99 24.02 -5.57
CA ARG A 132 -16.20 24.84 -5.54
C ARG A 132 -16.09 25.95 -6.55
N ILE A 133 -16.81 25.83 -7.66
CA ILE A 133 -16.71 26.73 -8.83
C ILE A 133 -17.05 28.18 -8.46
N GLN A 134 -17.97 28.39 -7.52
CA GLN A 134 -18.41 29.72 -7.08
C GLN A 134 -17.29 30.53 -6.40
N GLU A 135 -16.26 29.87 -5.90
CA GLU A 135 -15.10 30.53 -5.28
C GLU A 135 -13.91 30.73 -6.23
N GLY A 136 -14.03 30.26 -7.46
CA GLY A 136 -13.03 30.49 -8.51
C GLY A 136 -11.63 30.02 -8.11
N VAL A 137 -10.62 30.86 -8.30
CA VAL A 137 -9.21 30.52 -8.02
C VAL A 137 -8.92 30.26 -6.54
N SER A 138 -9.73 30.77 -5.62
CA SER A 138 -9.56 30.53 -4.18
C SER A 138 -9.72 29.05 -3.84
N SER A 139 -10.63 28.33 -4.49
CA SER A 139 -10.78 26.89 -4.30
C SER A 139 -9.59 26.10 -4.88
N LEU A 140 -8.92 26.58 -5.91
CA LEU A 140 -7.69 25.96 -6.43
C LEU A 140 -6.50 26.20 -5.48
N ALA A 141 -6.35 27.42 -4.98
CA ALA A 141 -5.34 27.74 -3.96
C ALA A 141 -5.52 26.87 -2.72
N ALA A 142 -6.77 26.66 -2.29
CA ALA A 142 -7.14 25.80 -1.19
C ALA A 142 -6.68 24.34 -1.37
N TYR A 143 -6.82 23.77 -2.56
CA TYR A 143 -6.25 22.46 -2.89
C TYR A 143 -4.71 22.46 -2.77
N GLY A 144 -4.05 23.52 -3.26
CA GLY A 144 -2.59 23.67 -3.13
C GLY A 144 -2.12 23.59 -1.68
N GLU A 145 -2.87 24.19 -0.75
CA GLU A 145 -2.59 24.12 0.69
C GLU A 145 -2.72 22.70 1.26
N VAL A 146 -3.71 21.93 0.82
CA VAL A 146 -3.88 20.52 1.19
C VAL A 146 -2.73 19.68 0.61
N PHE A 147 -2.39 19.86 -0.66
CA PHE A 147 -1.29 19.13 -1.32
C PHE A 147 0.05 19.35 -0.62
N GLN A 148 0.33 20.60 -0.22
CA GLN A 148 1.55 20.92 0.51
C GLN A 148 1.63 20.17 1.86
N ARG A 149 0.49 19.94 2.51
CA ARG A 149 0.44 19.16 3.76
C ARG A 149 0.58 17.66 3.51
N ASN A 150 -0.01 17.12 2.42
CA ASN A 150 0.27 15.72 2.03
C ASN A 150 1.77 15.49 1.82
N ILE A 151 2.45 16.41 1.14
CA ILE A 151 3.90 16.32 0.90
C ILE A 151 4.67 16.37 2.22
N LYS A 152 4.34 17.29 3.12
CA LYS A 152 5.00 17.42 4.43
C LYS A 152 4.74 16.23 5.35
N ALA A 153 3.57 15.62 5.28
CA ALA A 153 3.17 14.48 6.09
C ALA A 153 3.77 13.15 5.59
N SER A 154 4.19 13.10 4.32
CA SER A 154 4.77 11.89 3.70
C SER A 154 5.99 11.40 4.47
N GLY A 155 5.95 10.14 4.92
CA GLY A 155 6.99 9.54 5.75
C GLY A 155 7.05 10.08 7.19
N VAL A 156 6.11 10.94 7.62
CA VAL A 156 6.02 11.48 8.97
C VAL A 156 4.88 10.81 9.75
N VAL A 157 3.69 10.81 9.19
CA VAL A 157 2.51 10.11 9.72
C VAL A 157 1.85 9.32 8.59
N PRO A 158 1.29 8.14 8.86
CA PRO A 158 0.53 7.40 7.86
C PRO A 158 -0.66 8.21 7.36
N GLN A 159 -0.84 8.26 6.04
CA GLN A 159 -1.94 8.94 5.37
C GLN A 159 -2.78 7.90 4.62
N ILE A 160 -4.06 7.80 4.95
CA ILE A 160 -4.98 6.83 4.35
C ILE A 160 -6.13 7.59 3.70
N SER A 161 -6.40 7.31 2.43
CA SER A 161 -7.52 7.89 1.68
C SER A 161 -8.57 6.83 1.40
N LEU A 162 -9.81 7.11 1.81
CA LEU A 162 -10.97 6.27 1.53
C LEU A 162 -11.85 6.98 0.51
N ILE A 163 -11.97 6.42 -0.68
CA ILE A 163 -12.78 6.99 -1.75
C ILE A 163 -14.17 6.34 -1.68
N MET A 164 -15.14 7.12 -1.22
CA MET A 164 -16.47 6.62 -0.89
C MET A 164 -17.58 7.28 -1.72
N GLY A 165 -17.20 7.89 -2.80
CA GLY A 165 -18.06 8.54 -3.77
C GLY A 165 -17.27 9.11 -4.91
N PRO A 166 -17.81 10.08 -5.68
CA PRO A 166 -17.05 10.79 -6.68
C PRO A 166 -15.81 11.48 -6.09
N CYS A 167 -14.71 11.40 -6.82
CA CYS A 167 -13.48 12.13 -6.56
C CYS A 167 -12.90 12.54 -7.91
N ALA A 168 -13.13 13.81 -8.32
CA ALA A 168 -12.85 14.27 -9.67
C ALA A 168 -12.01 15.54 -9.71
N GLY A 169 -11.26 15.73 -10.79
CA GLY A 169 -10.43 16.91 -11.02
C GLY A 169 -9.32 17.04 -9.98
N GLY A 170 -9.16 18.23 -9.40
CA GLY A 170 -8.15 18.49 -8.37
C GLY A 170 -8.24 17.57 -7.13
N ALA A 171 -9.41 17.03 -6.85
CA ALA A 171 -9.66 16.18 -5.71
C ALA A 171 -8.86 14.85 -5.72
N VAL A 172 -8.45 14.38 -6.89
CA VAL A 172 -7.72 13.08 -7.01
C VAL A 172 -6.26 13.16 -6.59
N TYR A 173 -5.64 14.34 -6.60
CA TYR A 173 -4.21 14.46 -6.36
C TYR A 173 -3.84 14.35 -4.89
N SER A 174 -4.68 14.85 -3.97
CA SER A 174 -4.45 14.65 -2.54
C SER A 174 -4.43 13.15 -2.17
N PRO A 175 -5.45 12.34 -2.51
CA PRO A 175 -5.37 10.88 -2.32
C PRO A 175 -4.16 10.23 -2.99
N ALA A 176 -3.82 10.63 -4.22
CA ALA A 176 -2.70 10.05 -4.96
C ALA A 176 -1.32 10.24 -4.28
N MET A 177 -1.20 11.21 -3.37
CA MET A 177 0.00 11.47 -2.56
C MET A 177 -0.01 10.78 -1.21
N THR A 178 -1.11 10.12 -0.82
CA THR A 178 -1.21 9.39 0.44
C THR A 178 -0.59 7.99 0.36
N ASP A 179 -0.44 7.32 1.47
CA ASP A 179 0.24 6.03 1.55
C ASP A 179 -0.64 4.88 1.06
N PHE A 180 -1.94 4.91 1.41
CA PHE A 180 -2.91 3.90 1.01
C PHE A 180 -4.21 4.53 0.51
N ILE A 181 -4.76 3.95 -0.54
CA ILE A 181 -6.04 4.35 -1.14
C ILE A 181 -6.97 3.15 -1.20
N PHE A 182 -8.09 3.21 -0.51
CA PHE A 182 -9.15 2.22 -0.60
C PHE A 182 -10.38 2.79 -1.29
N MET A 183 -11.01 2.00 -2.13
CA MET A 183 -12.21 2.37 -2.88
C MET A 183 -13.40 1.48 -2.55
N VAL A 184 -14.60 2.03 -2.67
CA VAL A 184 -15.85 1.26 -2.61
C VAL A 184 -16.28 0.88 -4.03
N ARG A 185 -16.54 -0.40 -4.28
CA ARG A 185 -16.97 -0.89 -5.59
C ARG A 185 -18.32 -0.28 -5.99
N ASP A 186 -18.50 -0.02 -7.26
CA ASP A 186 -19.74 0.43 -7.91
C ASP A 186 -20.33 1.77 -7.39
N SER A 187 -19.66 2.44 -6.45
CA SER A 187 -20.14 3.70 -5.87
C SER A 187 -19.08 4.79 -5.75
N SER A 188 -17.80 4.45 -5.96
CA SER A 188 -16.70 5.41 -5.90
C SER A 188 -15.92 5.48 -7.21
N TYR A 189 -15.48 6.67 -7.56
CA TYR A 189 -14.81 6.95 -8.82
C TYR A 189 -13.68 7.96 -8.62
N MET A 190 -12.54 7.72 -9.28
CA MET A 190 -11.44 8.67 -9.36
C MET A 190 -11.10 8.91 -10.83
N PHE A 191 -11.13 10.16 -11.29
CA PHE A 191 -10.65 10.53 -12.63
C PHE A 191 -10.29 12.03 -12.69
N VAL A 192 -9.34 12.37 -13.54
CA VAL A 192 -8.98 13.78 -13.80
C VAL A 192 -10.17 14.53 -14.39
N THR A 193 -10.83 13.91 -15.37
CA THR A 193 -12.07 14.40 -15.99
C THR A 193 -13.05 13.26 -16.18
N GLY A 194 -14.35 13.56 -16.02
CA GLY A 194 -15.40 12.55 -16.15
C GLY A 194 -15.65 12.09 -17.60
N PRO A 195 -16.48 11.04 -17.79
CA PRO A 195 -16.78 10.43 -19.10
C PRO A 195 -17.28 11.41 -20.16
N ASP A 196 -18.06 12.40 -19.79
CA ASP A 196 -18.61 13.40 -20.74
C ASP A 196 -17.50 14.26 -21.36
N VAL A 197 -16.50 14.66 -20.56
CA VAL A 197 -15.35 15.42 -21.04
C VAL A 197 -14.46 14.54 -21.92
N VAL A 198 -14.22 13.30 -21.52
CA VAL A 198 -13.47 12.31 -22.31
C VAL A 198 -14.12 12.14 -23.68
N LYS A 199 -15.46 11.93 -23.71
CA LYS A 199 -16.20 11.81 -24.95
C LYS A 199 -16.07 13.05 -25.84
N THR A 200 -16.12 14.24 -25.24
CA THR A 200 -16.04 15.51 -26.00
C THR A 200 -14.66 15.75 -26.59
N VAL A 201 -13.59 15.40 -25.84
CA VAL A 201 -12.21 15.72 -26.22
C VAL A 201 -11.56 14.63 -27.08
N THR A 202 -11.78 13.34 -26.71
CA THR A 202 -11.11 12.20 -27.36
C THR A 202 -12.04 11.35 -28.24
N ASN A 203 -13.37 11.62 -28.21
CA ASN A 203 -14.42 10.80 -28.83
C ASN A 203 -14.52 9.37 -28.27
N GLU A 204 -13.88 9.07 -27.16
CA GLU A 204 -14.00 7.77 -26.49
C GLU A 204 -15.31 7.71 -25.69
N GLN A 205 -16.01 6.58 -25.80
CA GLN A 205 -17.21 6.32 -25.01
C GLN A 205 -16.88 5.35 -23.88
N VAL A 206 -17.00 5.78 -22.65
CA VAL A 206 -16.63 5.03 -21.47
C VAL A 206 -17.60 5.37 -20.33
N THR A 207 -17.94 4.39 -19.50
CA THR A 207 -18.70 4.61 -18.26
C THR A 207 -17.80 5.14 -17.15
N ALA A 208 -18.36 5.70 -16.08
CA ALA A 208 -17.60 6.15 -14.92
C ALA A 208 -16.84 5.00 -14.26
N GLU A 209 -17.46 3.81 -14.16
CA GLU A 209 -16.83 2.61 -13.62
C GLU A 209 -15.65 2.12 -14.47
N GLU A 210 -15.79 2.10 -15.79
CA GLU A 210 -14.70 1.71 -16.71
C GLU A 210 -13.55 2.71 -16.72
N LEU A 211 -13.85 4.01 -16.61
CA LEU A 211 -12.84 5.08 -16.64
C LEU A 211 -12.04 5.15 -15.33
N GLY A 212 -12.74 5.16 -14.21
CA GLY A 212 -12.11 5.44 -12.91
C GLY A 212 -12.77 4.77 -11.72
N GLY A 213 -13.48 3.65 -11.93
CA GLY A 213 -14.05 2.86 -10.85
C GLY A 213 -13.01 2.05 -10.08
N ALA A 214 -13.43 1.44 -9.00
CA ALA A 214 -12.58 0.67 -8.11
C ALA A 214 -11.84 -0.47 -8.83
N SER A 215 -12.50 -1.17 -9.74
CA SER A 215 -11.89 -2.26 -10.54
C SER A 215 -10.78 -1.74 -11.48
N THR A 216 -10.95 -0.58 -12.07
CA THR A 216 -9.93 0.03 -12.93
C THR A 216 -8.70 0.41 -12.13
N HIS A 217 -8.89 1.04 -10.97
CA HIS A 217 -7.77 1.53 -10.16
C HIS A 217 -7.04 0.44 -9.37
N THR A 218 -7.71 -0.66 -9.03
CA THR A 218 -7.05 -1.81 -8.38
C THR A 218 -6.38 -2.79 -9.34
N LYS A 219 -6.78 -2.82 -10.64
CA LYS A 219 -6.28 -3.83 -11.59
C LYS A 219 -5.40 -3.29 -12.70
N LYS A 220 -5.65 -2.03 -13.14
CA LYS A 220 -4.98 -1.45 -14.32
C LYS A 220 -4.01 -0.32 -13.97
N SER A 221 -4.45 0.66 -13.20
CA SER A 221 -3.67 1.87 -12.93
C SER A 221 -2.80 1.80 -11.68
N SER A 222 -3.06 0.88 -10.77
CA SER A 222 -2.44 0.78 -9.43
C SER A 222 -2.66 2.00 -8.52
N VAL A 223 -3.63 2.84 -8.81
CA VAL A 223 -3.92 4.01 -7.98
C VAL A 223 -4.53 3.60 -6.64
N ALA A 224 -5.39 2.56 -6.63
CA ALA A 224 -5.99 2.05 -5.40
C ALA A 224 -5.31 0.77 -4.92
N ASP A 225 -5.10 0.68 -3.61
CA ASP A 225 -4.45 -0.43 -2.93
C ASP A 225 -5.42 -1.55 -2.56
N GLY A 226 -6.73 -1.25 -2.51
CA GLY A 226 -7.79 -2.20 -2.24
C GLY A 226 -9.17 -1.67 -2.63
N ALA A 227 -10.10 -2.60 -2.85
CA ALA A 227 -11.49 -2.27 -3.18
C ALA A 227 -12.45 -3.20 -2.45
N TYR A 228 -13.44 -2.62 -1.76
CA TYR A 228 -14.36 -3.35 -0.92
C TYR A 228 -15.82 -3.15 -1.37
N VAL A 229 -16.70 -4.03 -0.91
CA VAL A 229 -18.08 -4.12 -1.42
C VAL A 229 -18.99 -2.98 -0.96
N ASN A 230 -18.69 -2.33 0.17
CA ASN A 230 -19.46 -1.22 0.72
C ASN A 230 -18.67 -0.42 1.76
N ASP A 231 -19.28 0.67 2.24
CA ASP A 231 -18.71 1.58 3.23
C ASP A 231 -18.32 0.84 4.53
N VAL A 232 -19.18 -0.06 5.02
CA VAL A 232 -18.96 -0.78 6.30
C VAL A 232 -17.71 -1.67 6.25
N VAL A 233 -17.57 -2.45 5.19
CA VAL A 233 -16.39 -3.33 5.00
C VAL A 233 -15.14 -2.49 4.82
N THR A 234 -15.20 -1.37 4.09
CA THR A 234 -14.08 -0.46 3.91
C THR A 234 -13.59 0.11 5.24
N MET A 235 -14.51 0.49 6.14
CA MET A 235 -14.14 0.97 7.48
C MET A 235 -13.52 -0.13 8.33
N ALA A 236 -14.06 -1.34 8.29
CA ALA A 236 -13.52 -2.49 9.03
C ALA A 236 -12.09 -2.84 8.58
N GLU A 237 -11.85 -2.89 7.26
CA GLU A 237 -10.51 -3.16 6.71
C GLU A 237 -9.54 -2.01 6.96
N THR A 238 -10.01 -0.76 6.98
CA THR A 238 -9.19 0.39 7.37
C THR A 238 -8.76 0.29 8.83
N ARG A 239 -9.67 -0.06 9.74
CA ARG A 239 -9.35 -0.32 11.16
C ARG A 239 -8.34 -1.44 11.31
N ARG A 240 -8.47 -2.52 10.51
CA ARG A 240 -7.53 -3.64 10.48
C ARG A 240 -6.14 -3.20 9.98
N LEU A 241 -6.06 -2.38 8.93
CA LEU A 241 -4.77 -1.84 8.46
C LEU A 241 -4.08 -1.00 9.55
N ILE A 242 -4.83 -0.09 10.21
CA ILE A 242 -4.27 0.76 11.26
C ILE A 242 -3.61 -0.06 12.37
N ASP A 243 -4.11 -1.25 12.66
CA ASP A 243 -3.54 -2.16 13.66
C ASP A 243 -2.14 -2.68 13.31
N PHE A 244 -1.76 -2.70 12.05
CA PHE A 244 -0.42 -3.05 11.60
C PHE A 244 0.56 -1.87 11.63
N LEU A 245 0.06 -0.63 11.61
CA LEU A 245 0.88 0.56 11.39
C LEU A 245 1.28 1.25 12.70
N PRO A 246 2.45 1.90 12.77
CA PRO A 246 2.76 2.84 13.85
C PRO A 246 1.88 4.10 13.71
N LEU A 247 1.80 4.91 14.77
CA LEU A 247 1.12 6.20 14.67
C LEU A 247 1.93 7.24 13.88
N SER A 248 3.25 7.13 13.92
CA SER A 248 4.16 8.03 13.20
C SER A 248 5.53 7.38 12.99
N ASN A 249 6.41 8.02 12.25
CA ASN A 249 7.80 7.62 12.08
C ASN A 249 8.65 7.73 13.37
N ARG A 250 8.09 8.22 14.47
CA ARG A 250 8.77 8.35 15.77
C ARG A 250 8.63 7.13 16.66
N GLU A 251 7.80 6.18 16.28
CA GLU A 251 7.55 4.96 17.04
C GLU A 251 7.48 3.74 16.13
N LYS A 252 7.62 2.58 16.75
CA LYS A 252 7.46 1.30 16.05
C LYS A 252 5.99 0.88 15.99
N PRO A 253 5.63 0.00 15.05
CA PRO A 253 4.31 -0.62 15.04
C PRO A 253 3.96 -1.25 16.38
N PRO A 254 2.67 -1.31 16.76
CA PRO A 254 2.25 -1.91 18.01
C PRO A 254 2.55 -3.41 18.02
N VAL A 255 3.02 -3.91 19.16
CA VAL A 255 3.16 -5.35 19.38
C VAL A 255 1.83 -5.88 19.94
N ARG A 256 1.25 -6.86 19.27
CA ARG A 256 0.00 -7.52 19.67
C ARG A 256 0.25 -8.79 20.44
N PRO A 257 -0.63 -9.17 21.39
CA PRO A 257 -0.61 -10.53 21.94
C PRO A 257 -0.74 -11.54 20.77
N PHE A 258 -0.01 -12.63 20.85
CA PHE A 258 -0.09 -13.75 19.90
C PHE A 258 -0.24 -15.06 20.65
N PHE A 259 -0.87 -16.03 20.02
CA PHE A 259 -1.20 -17.32 20.62
C PHE A 259 -0.44 -18.48 20.00
N ASP A 260 0.27 -18.25 18.90
CA ASP A 260 1.12 -19.23 18.24
C ASP A 260 2.33 -19.62 19.12
N ASP A 261 2.72 -20.91 19.09
CA ASP A 261 3.97 -21.36 19.70
C ASP A 261 5.19 -20.72 19.00
N PRO A 262 6.04 -19.95 19.69
CA PRO A 262 7.25 -19.37 19.11
C PRO A 262 8.20 -20.40 18.48
N ASN A 263 8.13 -21.66 18.94
CA ASN A 263 8.93 -22.76 18.40
C ASN A 263 8.21 -23.61 17.34
N ARG A 264 7.01 -23.22 16.94
CA ARG A 264 6.23 -23.91 15.91
C ARG A 264 7.07 -24.16 14.67
N ILE A 265 7.09 -25.41 14.26
CA ILE A 265 7.61 -25.86 12.97
C ILE A 265 6.43 -26.22 12.06
N GLU A 266 6.64 -26.14 10.75
CA GLU A 266 5.57 -26.35 9.77
C GLU A 266 5.99 -27.44 8.78
N PRO A 267 5.76 -28.74 9.11
CA PRO A 267 6.23 -29.87 8.27
C PRO A 267 5.73 -29.83 6.83
N SER A 268 4.56 -29.25 6.60
CA SER A 268 3.98 -29.13 5.25
C SER A 268 4.80 -28.23 4.32
N LEU A 269 5.70 -27.41 4.84
CA LEU A 269 6.62 -26.62 4.01
C LEU A 269 7.69 -27.45 3.32
N ASP A 270 8.03 -28.62 3.83
CA ASP A 270 9.04 -29.48 3.22
C ASP A 270 8.62 -30.02 1.83
N THR A 271 7.33 -29.98 1.54
CA THR A 271 6.74 -30.42 0.26
C THR A 271 6.04 -29.31 -0.51
N LEU A 272 6.16 -28.05 -0.05
CA LEU A 272 5.51 -26.88 -0.70
C LEU A 272 6.09 -26.65 -2.10
N VAL A 273 7.40 -26.67 -2.22
CA VAL A 273 8.08 -26.51 -3.52
C VAL A 273 8.07 -27.84 -4.24
N PRO A 274 7.46 -27.93 -5.45
CA PRO A 274 7.43 -29.15 -6.23
C PRO A 274 8.85 -29.62 -6.67
N GLU A 275 9.06 -30.93 -6.78
CA GLU A 275 10.30 -31.50 -7.33
C GLU A 275 10.55 -31.05 -8.79
N ASN A 276 9.48 -30.91 -9.57
CA ASN A 276 9.59 -30.33 -10.91
C ASN A 276 9.86 -28.82 -10.83
N PRO A 277 11.03 -28.32 -11.24
CA PRO A 277 11.40 -26.91 -11.13
C PRO A 277 10.53 -25.96 -11.98
N ASN A 278 9.72 -26.50 -12.89
CA ASN A 278 8.79 -25.72 -13.71
C ASN A 278 7.33 -25.78 -13.22
N ALA A 279 7.04 -26.60 -12.20
CA ALA A 279 5.71 -26.62 -11.61
C ALA A 279 5.52 -25.42 -10.67
N PRO A 280 4.43 -24.66 -10.84
CA PRO A 280 4.14 -23.54 -9.95
C PRO A 280 3.65 -24.02 -8.57
N TYR A 281 3.80 -23.17 -7.57
CA TYR A 281 3.18 -23.29 -6.25
C TYR A 281 2.74 -21.92 -5.76
N ASP A 282 1.83 -21.88 -4.79
CA ASP A 282 1.29 -20.63 -4.26
C ASP A 282 2.16 -20.12 -3.11
N MET A 283 2.87 -19.02 -3.32
CA MET A 283 3.69 -18.38 -2.29
C MET A 283 2.84 -17.83 -1.11
N LYS A 284 1.55 -17.54 -1.32
CA LYS A 284 0.65 -17.13 -0.25
C LYS A 284 0.52 -18.22 0.82
N GLU A 285 0.60 -19.49 0.43
CA GLU A 285 0.57 -20.60 1.39
C GLU A 285 1.74 -20.52 2.38
N LEU A 286 2.95 -20.20 1.90
CA LEU A 286 4.10 -19.96 2.78
C LEU A 286 3.85 -18.77 3.70
N ILE A 287 3.39 -17.63 3.15
CA ILE A 287 3.12 -16.42 3.93
C ILE A 287 2.15 -16.71 5.09
N LEU A 288 1.03 -17.38 4.80
CA LEU A 288 0.02 -17.73 5.81
C LEU A 288 0.55 -18.67 6.88
N LYS A 289 1.43 -19.62 6.52
CA LYS A 289 2.07 -20.55 7.45
C LYS A 289 3.14 -19.89 8.32
N LEU A 290 3.74 -18.78 7.85
CA LEU A 290 4.67 -17.99 8.65
C LEU A 290 3.95 -17.03 9.60
N ALA A 291 2.84 -16.45 9.19
CA ALA A 291 2.10 -15.46 9.96
C ALA A 291 1.53 -16.02 11.27
N ASP A 292 1.51 -15.19 12.31
CA ASP A 292 0.76 -15.48 13.53
C ASP A 292 -0.72 -15.68 13.17
N GLU A 293 -1.31 -16.78 13.64
CA GLU A 293 -2.72 -17.15 13.39
C GLU A 293 -3.12 -17.19 11.90
N GLY A 294 -2.14 -17.15 10.97
CA GLY A 294 -2.38 -17.09 9.54
C GLY A 294 -2.94 -15.74 9.06
N ASP A 295 -2.77 -14.67 9.83
CA ASP A 295 -3.29 -13.33 9.52
C ASP A 295 -2.36 -12.60 8.54
N PHE A 296 -2.84 -12.39 7.31
CA PHE A 296 -2.14 -11.65 6.27
C PHE A 296 -3.02 -10.53 5.72
N PHE A 297 -2.52 -9.30 5.74
CA PHE A 297 -3.17 -8.14 5.12
C PHE A 297 -2.47 -7.80 3.82
N GLU A 298 -3.02 -8.28 2.69
CA GLU A 298 -2.45 -8.07 1.37
C GLU A 298 -2.74 -6.67 0.85
N ILE A 299 -1.73 -6.02 0.27
CA ILE A 299 -1.81 -4.71 -0.38
C ILE A 299 -1.70 -4.90 -1.90
N GLN A 300 -2.61 -4.26 -2.66
CA GLN A 300 -2.69 -4.37 -4.12
C GLN A 300 -2.82 -5.82 -4.63
N GLU A 301 -3.67 -6.60 -3.99
CA GLU A 301 -3.90 -8.01 -4.35
C GLU A 301 -4.22 -8.22 -5.84
N ASP A 302 -4.97 -7.31 -6.43
CA ASP A 302 -5.44 -7.40 -7.81
C ASP A 302 -4.48 -6.82 -8.85
N PHE A 303 -3.41 -6.13 -8.43
CA PHE A 303 -2.41 -5.51 -9.30
C PHE A 303 -1.07 -6.27 -9.25
N ALA A 304 -0.39 -6.41 -10.40
CA ALA A 304 0.93 -7.04 -10.50
C ALA A 304 1.02 -8.33 -9.66
N LYS A 305 0.17 -9.30 -9.96
CA LYS A 305 -0.01 -10.52 -9.15
C LYS A 305 1.22 -11.44 -9.13
N ASN A 306 2.21 -11.19 -9.97
CA ASN A 306 3.53 -11.84 -9.96
C ASN A 306 4.40 -11.45 -8.75
N ILE A 307 3.99 -10.42 -8.00
CA ILE A 307 4.57 -10.06 -6.71
C ILE A 307 3.49 -9.82 -5.66
N ILE A 308 3.72 -10.29 -4.46
CA ILE A 308 2.83 -10.17 -3.31
C ILE A 308 3.43 -9.16 -2.35
N THR A 309 2.63 -8.22 -1.87
CA THR A 309 3.01 -7.25 -0.83
C THR A 309 1.94 -7.18 0.25
N GLY A 310 2.31 -7.04 1.49
CA GLY A 310 1.35 -6.93 2.59
C GLY A 310 1.99 -7.07 3.96
N PHE A 311 1.16 -7.09 4.99
CA PHE A 311 1.60 -7.15 6.38
C PHE A 311 1.19 -8.46 7.04
N VAL A 312 2.11 -9.02 7.81
CA VAL A 312 1.88 -10.13 8.73
C VAL A 312 2.33 -9.72 10.13
N ARG A 313 2.02 -10.56 11.12
CA ARG A 313 2.68 -10.49 12.42
C ARG A 313 3.53 -11.73 12.65
N LEU A 314 4.69 -11.51 13.25
CA LEU A 314 5.56 -12.58 13.74
C LEU A 314 5.86 -12.27 15.22
N GLU A 315 5.41 -13.17 16.09
CA GLU A 315 5.48 -12.99 17.56
C GLU A 315 4.88 -11.62 17.98
N GLY A 316 3.70 -11.30 17.41
CA GLY A 316 2.94 -10.09 17.68
C GLY A 316 3.48 -8.82 17.00
N SER A 317 4.66 -8.85 16.41
CA SER A 317 5.29 -7.70 15.76
C SER A 317 4.94 -7.64 14.28
N THR A 318 4.60 -6.45 13.76
CA THR A 318 4.33 -6.23 12.34
C THR A 318 5.58 -6.41 11.49
N VAL A 319 5.44 -7.12 10.39
CA VAL A 319 6.46 -7.33 9.37
C VAL A 319 5.84 -7.10 7.99
N GLY A 320 6.51 -6.30 7.15
CA GLY A 320 6.15 -6.16 5.74
C GLY A 320 6.70 -7.33 4.94
N VAL A 321 5.85 -7.94 4.12
CA VAL A 321 6.21 -9.07 3.25
C VAL A 321 6.28 -8.61 1.81
N VAL A 322 7.36 -8.98 1.13
CA VAL A 322 7.50 -8.87 -0.34
C VAL A 322 7.88 -10.23 -0.87
N ALA A 323 7.06 -10.80 -1.74
CA ALA A 323 7.27 -12.17 -2.20
C ALA A 323 7.00 -12.32 -3.69
N ASN A 324 7.82 -13.09 -4.41
CA ASN A 324 7.50 -13.49 -5.77
C ASN A 324 6.35 -14.50 -5.76
N GLN A 325 5.46 -14.44 -6.76
CA GLN A 325 4.38 -15.41 -6.93
C GLN A 325 4.62 -16.30 -8.16
N PRO A 326 5.13 -17.52 -7.96
CA PRO A 326 5.47 -18.42 -9.08
C PRO A 326 4.28 -18.81 -9.96
N MET A 327 3.06 -18.71 -9.45
CA MET A 327 1.84 -18.99 -10.22
C MET A 327 1.57 -17.95 -11.31
N VAL A 328 2.17 -16.77 -11.22
CA VAL A 328 1.95 -15.67 -12.17
C VAL A 328 3.28 -15.26 -12.79
N LEU A 329 3.40 -15.35 -14.11
CA LEU A 329 4.62 -15.04 -14.85
C LEU A 329 5.87 -15.75 -14.29
N ALA A 330 5.71 -16.93 -13.71
CA ALA A 330 6.75 -17.69 -13.02
C ALA A 330 7.51 -16.91 -11.92
N GLY A 331 6.91 -15.85 -11.36
CA GLY A 331 7.54 -14.96 -10.38
C GLY A 331 8.52 -13.95 -11.00
N CYS A 332 8.58 -13.78 -12.32
CA CYS A 332 9.42 -12.77 -12.96
C CYS A 332 9.08 -11.36 -12.46
N LEU A 333 10.09 -10.51 -12.36
CA LEU A 333 9.90 -9.07 -12.15
C LEU A 333 9.61 -8.40 -13.50
N ASP A 334 8.63 -7.51 -13.50
CA ASP A 334 8.27 -6.65 -14.60
C ASP A 334 8.15 -5.18 -14.13
N ILE A 335 7.70 -4.30 -15.01
CA ILE A 335 7.50 -2.89 -14.68
C ILE A 335 6.57 -2.73 -13.48
N ASP A 336 5.43 -3.39 -13.52
CA ASP A 336 4.37 -3.18 -12.51
C ASP A 336 4.72 -3.81 -11.16
N SER A 337 5.28 -4.99 -11.15
CA SER A 337 5.75 -5.63 -9.92
C SER A 337 6.91 -4.87 -9.27
N SER A 338 7.80 -4.30 -10.08
CA SER A 338 8.89 -3.46 -9.59
C SER A 338 8.38 -2.18 -8.93
N ARG A 339 7.38 -1.52 -9.53
CA ARG A 339 6.74 -0.33 -8.97
C ARG A 339 5.98 -0.62 -7.68
N LYS A 340 5.16 -1.67 -7.68
CA LYS A 340 4.39 -2.13 -6.51
C LYS A 340 5.31 -2.43 -5.33
N ALA A 341 6.32 -3.26 -5.52
CA ALA A 341 7.25 -3.65 -4.48
C ALA A 341 8.10 -2.46 -3.99
N ALA A 342 8.62 -1.61 -4.88
CA ALA A 342 9.41 -0.45 -4.51
C ALA A 342 8.63 0.53 -3.62
N ARG A 343 7.37 0.81 -3.96
CA ARG A 343 6.48 1.66 -3.17
C ARG A 343 6.26 1.08 -1.76
N PHE A 344 5.99 -0.22 -1.68
CA PHE A 344 5.75 -0.90 -0.42
C PHE A 344 7.01 -0.95 0.47
N VAL A 345 8.18 -1.26 -0.10
CA VAL A 345 9.47 -1.26 0.64
C VAL A 345 9.76 0.12 1.21
N ARG A 346 9.56 1.19 0.43
CA ARG A 346 9.77 2.56 0.92
C ARG A 346 8.81 2.94 2.03
N PHE A 347 7.54 2.53 1.94
CA PHE A 347 6.60 2.73 3.03
C PHE A 347 7.06 2.04 4.32
N CYS A 348 7.44 0.76 4.23
CA CYS A 348 7.92 0.01 5.38
C CYS A 348 9.16 0.66 6.02
N ASP A 349 10.11 1.11 5.20
CA ASP A 349 11.31 1.79 5.71
C ASP A 349 10.99 3.13 6.37
N ALA A 350 10.09 3.93 5.76
CA ALA A 350 9.69 5.23 6.31
C ALA A 350 9.01 5.12 7.69
N PHE A 351 8.37 3.98 7.98
CA PHE A 351 7.61 3.74 9.21
C PHE A 351 8.20 2.64 10.11
N ASP A 352 9.49 2.36 9.97
CA ASP A 352 10.26 1.41 10.82
C ASP A 352 9.63 0.01 10.89
N ILE A 353 9.06 -0.46 9.77
CA ILE A 353 8.47 -1.80 9.63
C ILE A 353 9.53 -2.73 9.01
N PRO A 354 9.95 -3.80 9.72
CA PRO A 354 10.89 -4.78 9.20
C PRO A 354 10.38 -5.48 7.93
N LEU A 355 11.28 -5.92 7.04
CA LEU A 355 10.96 -6.52 5.76
C LEU A 355 11.36 -7.99 5.70
N LEU A 356 10.39 -8.85 5.38
CA LEU A 356 10.57 -10.24 4.99
C LEU A 356 10.44 -10.37 3.48
N THR A 357 11.49 -10.85 2.81
CA THR A 357 11.48 -11.09 1.37
C THR A 357 11.52 -12.59 1.09
N LEU A 358 10.54 -13.10 0.35
CA LEU A 358 10.46 -14.50 -0.07
C LEU A 358 10.75 -14.57 -1.57
N VAL A 359 11.78 -15.32 -1.95
CA VAL A 359 12.35 -15.26 -3.30
C VAL A 359 12.15 -16.57 -4.06
N ASP A 360 11.47 -16.46 -5.19
CA ASP A 360 11.46 -17.43 -6.28
C ASP A 360 11.34 -16.66 -7.60
N VAL A 361 12.47 -16.21 -8.14
CA VAL A 361 12.52 -15.28 -9.26
C VAL A 361 13.51 -15.75 -10.34
N PRO A 362 13.02 -16.08 -11.57
CA PRO A 362 13.89 -16.49 -12.65
C PRO A 362 14.58 -15.33 -13.38
N GLY A 363 14.16 -14.10 -13.13
CA GLY A 363 14.73 -12.91 -13.77
C GLY A 363 13.73 -11.79 -13.92
N PHE A 364 14.14 -10.76 -14.66
CA PHE A 364 13.21 -9.74 -15.19
C PHE A 364 12.52 -10.30 -16.44
N LEU A 365 11.23 -9.92 -16.61
CA LEU A 365 10.44 -10.36 -17.75
C LEU A 365 11.01 -9.75 -19.04
N PRO A 366 11.46 -10.56 -20.02
CA PRO A 366 11.95 -10.05 -21.27
C PRO A 366 10.82 -9.61 -22.20
N GLY A 367 11.13 -8.80 -23.18
CA GLY A 367 10.22 -8.48 -24.28
C GLY A 367 10.17 -7.01 -24.63
N VAL A 368 9.80 -6.73 -25.88
CA VAL A 368 9.79 -5.37 -26.46
C VAL A 368 8.93 -4.42 -25.63
N THR A 369 7.75 -4.86 -25.18
CA THR A 369 6.84 -4.04 -24.35
C THR A 369 7.49 -3.64 -23.04
N GLN A 370 8.22 -4.55 -22.38
CA GLN A 370 8.92 -4.26 -21.13
C GLN A 370 10.10 -3.31 -21.37
N GLU A 371 10.90 -3.54 -22.43
CA GLU A 371 12.03 -2.65 -22.75
C GLU A 371 11.56 -1.24 -23.10
N TYR A 372 10.56 -1.10 -23.99
CA TYR A 372 10.00 0.21 -24.37
C TYR A 372 9.25 0.89 -23.23
N GLY A 373 8.63 0.12 -22.34
CA GLY A 373 7.98 0.63 -21.13
C GLY A 373 8.98 1.05 -20.03
N GLY A 374 10.28 0.75 -20.20
CA GLY A 374 11.33 1.18 -19.28
C GLY A 374 11.54 0.24 -18.10
N VAL A 375 11.49 -1.09 -18.31
CA VAL A 375 11.74 -2.09 -17.27
C VAL A 375 13.06 -1.85 -16.52
N ILE A 376 14.09 -1.36 -17.21
CA ILE A 376 15.39 -1.00 -16.59
C ILE A 376 15.19 0.09 -15.54
N LYS A 377 14.49 1.16 -15.87
CA LYS A 377 14.23 2.29 -14.96
C LYS A 377 13.33 1.86 -13.80
N HIS A 378 12.30 1.07 -14.07
CA HIS A 378 11.36 0.61 -13.04
C HIS A 378 11.98 -0.46 -12.14
N GLY A 379 12.78 -1.37 -12.67
CA GLY A 379 13.57 -2.32 -11.89
C GLY A 379 14.59 -1.61 -10.97
N ALA A 380 15.19 -0.53 -11.47
CA ALA A 380 16.08 0.30 -10.66
C ALA A 380 15.38 0.95 -9.45
N LYS A 381 14.07 1.22 -9.51
CA LYS A 381 13.32 1.73 -8.34
C LYS A 381 13.28 0.71 -7.20
N LEU A 382 13.07 -0.57 -7.52
CA LEU A 382 13.05 -1.62 -6.51
C LEU A 382 14.44 -1.85 -5.91
N LEU A 383 15.47 -1.88 -6.76
CA LEU A 383 16.87 -1.97 -6.34
C LEU A 383 17.24 -0.81 -5.41
N PHE A 384 16.84 0.41 -5.77
CA PHE A 384 17.07 1.61 -4.98
C PHE A 384 16.35 1.54 -3.61
N ALA A 385 15.06 1.15 -3.61
CA ALA A 385 14.26 1.04 -2.39
C ALA A 385 14.88 0.06 -1.39
N TYR A 386 15.28 -1.13 -1.82
CA TYR A 386 15.95 -2.10 -0.94
C TYR A 386 17.35 -1.66 -0.49
N GLY A 387 18.13 -1.04 -1.40
CA GLY A 387 19.47 -0.57 -1.08
C GLY A 387 19.46 0.60 -0.09
N GLU A 388 18.42 1.43 -0.11
CA GLU A 388 18.27 2.56 0.81
C GLU A 388 17.65 2.16 2.15
N ALA A 389 16.83 1.11 2.18
CA ALA A 389 16.10 0.69 3.37
C ALA A 389 17.04 0.35 4.54
N THR A 390 16.78 0.98 5.68
CA THR A 390 17.55 0.86 6.92
C THR A 390 16.93 -0.09 7.93
N VAL A 391 15.66 -0.46 7.76
CA VAL A 391 14.95 -1.42 8.63
C VAL A 391 15.58 -2.83 8.57
N PRO A 392 15.33 -3.70 9.57
CA PRO A 392 15.71 -5.10 9.49
C PRO A 392 15.18 -5.77 8.22
N LYS A 393 16.07 -6.46 7.50
CA LYS A 393 15.77 -7.16 6.24
C LYS A 393 16.16 -8.63 6.35
N VAL A 394 15.16 -9.51 6.32
CA VAL A 394 15.36 -10.98 6.30
C VAL A 394 14.86 -11.51 4.97
N THR A 395 15.67 -12.33 4.32
CA THR A 395 15.36 -12.93 3.02
C THR A 395 15.37 -14.45 3.12
N VAL A 396 14.40 -15.10 2.48
CA VAL A 396 14.36 -16.56 2.33
C VAL A 396 14.24 -16.89 0.85
N ILE A 397 15.23 -17.55 0.30
CA ILE A 397 15.22 -18.05 -1.07
C ILE A 397 14.63 -19.46 -1.06
N THR A 398 13.47 -19.62 -1.67
CA THR A 398 12.74 -20.89 -1.67
C THR A 398 13.09 -21.77 -2.87
N ARG A 399 13.35 -21.17 -4.04
CA ARG A 399 13.73 -21.89 -5.26
C ARG A 399 14.64 -21.02 -6.13
N LYS A 400 14.16 -20.44 -7.21
CA LYS A 400 14.99 -19.69 -8.18
C LYS A 400 15.40 -18.32 -7.64
N ALA A 401 16.65 -17.97 -7.88
CA ALA A 401 17.20 -16.64 -7.61
C ALA A 401 18.26 -16.34 -8.68
N TYR A 402 17.84 -15.82 -9.84
CA TYR A 402 18.69 -15.69 -11.00
C TYR A 402 19.01 -14.24 -11.36
N GLY A 403 20.26 -14.03 -11.74
CA GLY A 403 20.77 -12.81 -12.36
C GLY A 403 20.54 -11.54 -11.53
N GLY A 404 20.20 -10.45 -12.22
CA GLY A 404 19.93 -9.16 -11.58
C GLY A 404 18.74 -9.19 -10.64
N ALA A 405 17.74 -10.03 -10.89
CA ALA A 405 16.56 -10.16 -10.03
C ALA A 405 16.91 -10.77 -8.66
N TYR A 406 17.85 -11.73 -8.60
CA TYR A 406 18.42 -12.19 -7.31
C TYR A 406 18.99 -11.02 -6.52
N VAL A 407 19.77 -10.16 -7.16
CA VAL A 407 20.39 -9.01 -6.47
C VAL A 407 19.32 -8.06 -5.94
N VAL A 408 18.30 -7.74 -6.77
CA VAL A 408 17.24 -6.78 -6.45
C VAL A 408 16.38 -7.23 -5.28
N MET A 409 16.07 -8.54 -5.17
CA MET A 409 15.18 -9.09 -4.15
C MET A 409 15.86 -9.21 -2.78
N SER A 410 16.30 -8.10 -2.23
CA SER A 410 16.88 -7.99 -0.87
C SER A 410 18.06 -8.95 -0.63
N SER A 411 18.98 -9.03 -1.60
CA SER A 411 20.18 -9.86 -1.46
C SER A 411 21.11 -9.32 -0.38
N LYS A 412 22.07 -10.16 0.03
CA LYS A 412 23.18 -9.76 0.91
C LYS A 412 23.94 -8.56 0.35
N HIS A 413 24.06 -8.47 -0.97
CA HIS A 413 24.79 -7.39 -1.67
C HIS A 413 24.08 -6.04 -1.59
N LEU A 414 22.76 -6.01 -1.37
CA LEU A 414 21.97 -4.81 -1.06
C LEU A 414 21.72 -4.64 0.44
N GLN A 415 22.68 -5.06 1.26
CA GLN A 415 22.62 -4.93 2.71
C GLN A 415 21.44 -5.69 3.34
N GLY A 416 21.02 -6.82 2.76
CA GLY A 416 20.15 -7.78 3.42
C GLY A 416 20.85 -8.31 4.68
N ASP A 417 20.20 -8.17 5.85
CA ASP A 417 20.85 -8.49 7.13
C ASP A 417 21.06 -10.00 7.28
N ILE A 418 20.00 -10.78 7.06
CA ILE A 418 20.04 -12.24 7.15
C ILE A 418 19.38 -12.83 5.89
N ASN A 419 20.13 -13.68 5.21
CA ASN A 419 19.70 -14.37 4.00
C ASN A 419 19.71 -15.88 4.24
N TYR A 420 18.54 -16.51 4.27
CA TYR A 420 18.35 -17.95 4.31
C TYR A 420 18.05 -18.50 2.92
N ALA A 421 18.38 -19.77 2.72
CA ALA A 421 17.97 -20.51 1.54
C ALA A 421 17.41 -21.88 1.92
N TRP A 422 16.44 -22.36 1.15
CA TRP A 422 16.01 -23.75 1.24
C TRP A 422 16.94 -24.65 0.43
N PRO A 423 17.01 -25.94 0.71
CA PRO A 423 17.82 -26.89 -0.07
C PRO A 423 17.43 -26.93 -1.57
N THR A 424 16.17 -26.57 -1.88
CA THR A 424 15.62 -26.49 -3.23
C THR A 424 16.02 -25.21 -3.97
N SER A 425 16.80 -24.32 -3.36
CA SER A 425 17.13 -23.04 -3.98
C SER A 425 18.26 -23.16 -5.00
N GLU A 426 18.15 -22.33 -6.04
CA GLU A 426 19.10 -22.22 -7.13
C GLU A 426 19.57 -20.77 -7.24
N VAL A 427 20.80 -20.49 -6.85
CA VAL A 427 21.37 -19.14 -6.88
C VAL A 427 22.43 -19.07 -7.99
N ALA A 428 22.08 -18.44 -9.11
CA ALA A 428 22.93 -18.47 -10.31
C ALA A 428 22.77 -17.19 -11.15
N VAL A 429 23.66 -17.02 -12.12
CA VAL A 429 23.54 -15.93 -13.12
C VAL A 429 22.30 -16.13 -13.99
N MET A 430 22.03 -17.38 -14.36
CA MET A 430 20.86 -17.81 -15.15
C MET A 430 20.63 -19.30 -14.96
N GLY A 431 19.48 -19.81 -15.41
CA GLY A 431 19.22 -21.25 -15.38
C GLY A 431 20.20 -22.03 -16.25
N ALA A 432 20.49 -23.28 -15.85
CA ALA A 432 21.51 -24.12 -16.44
C ALA A 432 21.38 -24.27 -17.97
N LYS A 433 20.17 -24.47 -18.48
CA LYS A 433 19.94 -24.57 -19.91
C LYS A 433 20.43 -23.36 -20.69
N GLY A 434 20.09 -22.16 -20.26
CA GLY A 434 20.55 -20.92 -20.88
C GLY A 434 22.07 -20.73 -20.77
N ALA A 435 22.66 -21.09 -19.62
CA ALA A 435 24.11 -21.04 -19.44
C ALA A 435 24.84 -22.00 -20.40
N VAL A 436 24.36 -23.23 -20.55
CA VAL A 436 24.92 -24.22 -21.44
C VAL A 436 24.81 -23.80 -22.91
N GLU A 437 23.70 -23.21 -23.33
CA GLU A 437 23.52 -22.69 -24.69
C GLU A 437 24.55 -21.60 -25.05
N ILE A 438 25.03 -20.85 -24.05
CA ILE A 438 26.06 -19.82 -24.23
C ILE A 438 27.46 -20.42 -24.16
N LEU A 439 27.75 -21.20 -23.11
CA LEU A 439 29.10 -21.73 -22.83
C LEU A 439 29.54 -22.86 -23.77
N TYR A 440 28.59 -23.68 -24.20
CA TYR A 440 28.83 -24.86 -25.03
C TYR A 440 28.13 -24.77 -26.37
N ARG A 441 28.13 -23.60 -26.98
CA ARG A 441 27.42 -23.29 -28.22
C ARG A 441 27.78 -24.27 -29.38
N SER A 442 29.00 -24.78 -29.38
CA SER A 442 29.46 -25.76 -30.39
C SER A 442 28.88 -27.17 -30.20
N GLU A 443 28.35 -27.49 -29.04
CA GLU A 443 27.79 -28.82 -28.69
C GLU A 443 26.26 -28.87 -28.82
N LEU A 444 25.58 -27.77 -29.20
CA LEU A 444 24.11 -27.67 -29.26
C LEU A 444 23.45 -28.62 -30.24
N GLY A 445 24.22 -29.17 -31.20
CA GLY A 445 23.74 -30.20 -32.14
C GLY A 445 23.61 -31.61 -31.57
N ASP A 446 24.10 -31.85 -30.34
CA ASP A 446 24.10 -33.16 -29.67
C ASP A 446 23.27 -33.08 -28.36
N PRO A 447 22.00 -33.53 -28.37
CA PRO A 447 21.11 -33.44 -27.22
C PRO A 447 21.63 -34.17 -25.97
N GLU A 448 22.36 -35.29 -26.13
CA GLU A 448 22.89 -36.05 -24.99
C GLU A 448 24.01 -35.25 -24.28
N LYS A 449 24.90 -34.63 -25.07
CA LYS A 449 25.93 -33.76 -24.49
C LYS A 449 25.35 -32.52 -23.82
N VAL A 450 24.36 -31.92 -24.47
CA VAL A 450 23.67 -30.74 -23.85
C VAL A 450 23.04 -31.12 -22.51
N ALA A 451 22.35 -32.26 -22.42
CA ALA A 451 21.76 -32.75 -21.18
C ALA A 451 22.84 -32.96 -20.09
N ALA A 452 23.92 -33.65 -20.42
CA ALA A 452 25.04 -33.85 -19.50
C ALA A 452 25.71 -32.57 -19.04
N ARG A 453 25.79 -31.52 -19.90
CA ARG A 453 26.28 -30.21 -19.54
C ARG A 453 25.34 -29.44 -18.62
N VAL A 454 24.03 -29.59 -18.81
CA VAL A 454 23.00 -29.01 -17.96
C VAL A 454 23.11 -29.59 -16.54
N ASP A 455 23.18 -30.92 -16.44
CA ASP A 455 23.32 -31.63 -15.16
C ASP A 455 24.63 -31.21 -14.41
N ASP A 456 25.78 -31.16 -15.13
CA ASP A 456 27.05 -30.69 -14.56
C ASP A 456 26.99 -29.22 -14.10
N TYR A 457 26.27 -28.38 -14.86
CA TYR A 457 26.11 -26.97 -14.48
C TYR A 457 25.20 -26.81 -13.24
N ASP A 458 24.09 -27.55 -13.19
CA ASP A 458 23.17 -27.53 -12.03
C ASP A 458 23.88 -28.00 -10.76
N GLU A 459 24.61 -29.12 -10.83
CA GLU A 459 25.35 -29.63 -9.70
C GLU A 459 26.43 -28.65 -9.19
N ARG A 460 27.12 -27.98 -10.10
CA ARG A 460 28.25 -27.13 -9.76
C ARG A 460 27.89 -25.69 -9.42
N PHE A 461 26.81 -25.13 -9.95
CA PHE A 461 26.54 -23.71 -9.87
C PHE A 461 25.12 -23.35 -9.44
N ALA A 462 24.09 -24.17 -9.78
CA ALA A 462 22.71 -23.84 -9.50
C ALA A 462 22.20 -24.50 -8.21
N ASN A 463 22.88 -24.26 -7.10
CA ASN A 463 22.53 -24.79 -5.79
C ASN A 463 22.84 -23.74 -4.71
N PRO A 464 22.26 -23.87 -3.48
CA PRO A 464 22.48 -22.87 -2.44
C PRO A 464 23.88 -22.90 -1.81
N PHE A 465 24.58 -24.04 -1.92
CA PHE A 465 25.85 -24.23 -1.19
C PHE A 465 26.99 -23.41 -1.77
N VAL A 466 27.02 -23.20 -3.07
CA VAL A 466 28.01 -22.32 -3.74
C VAL A 466 27.90 -20.88 -3.22
N ALA A 467 26.69 -20.38 -3.06
CA ALA A 467 26.47 -19.05 -2.49
C ALA A 467 26.74 -19.01 -0.96
N ALA A 468 26.44 -20.08 -0.25
CA ALA A 468 26.71 -20.20 1.17
C ALA A 468 28.23 -20.26 1.48
N GLU A 469 29.00 -21.01 0.70
CA GLU A 469 30.47 -21.04 0.82
C GLU A 469 31.12 -19.66 0.63
N ARG A 470 30.48 -18.76 -0.09
CA ARG A 470 30.93 -17.38 -0.30
C ARG A 470 30.38 -16.40 0.74
N GLY A 471 29.57 -16.86 1.68
CA GLY A 471 28.92 -16.00 2.67
C GLY A 471 27.79 -15.11 2.11
N PHE A 472 27.24 -15.44 0.93
CA PHE A 472 26.09 -14.73 0.36
C PHE A 472 24.75 -15.21 0.92
N ILE A 473 24.75 -16.40 1.51
CA ILE A 473 23.66 -17.02 2.27
C ILE A 473 24.23 -17.33 3.66
N ASP A 474 23.53 -16.90 4.70
CA ASP A 474 23.96 -17.09 6.09
C ASP A 474 23.73 -18.54 6.53
N GLU A 475 22.65 -19.18 6.05
CA GLU A 475 22.40 -20.60 6.33
C GLU A 475 21.42 -21.21 5.31
N VAL A 476 21.66 -22.49 4.99
CA VAL A 476 20.69 -23.34 4.27
C VAL A 476 19.82 -24.01 5.33
N ILE A 477 18.54 -23.69 5.37
CA ILE A 477 17.60 -24.10 6.41
C ILE A 477 16.58 -25.12 5.91
N LEU A 478 16.12 -26.00 6.83
CA LEU A 478 14.99 -26.88 6.53
C LEU A 478 13.71 -26.04 6.35
N PRO A 479 12.92 -26.25 5.28
CA PRO A 479 11.71 -25.49 5.02
C PRO A 479 10.76 -25.43 6.21
N ARG A 480 10.53 -26.56 6.88
CA ARG A 480 9.69 -26.65 8.09
C ARG A 480 10.09 -25.72 9.24
N SER A 481 11.34 -25.28 9.29
CA SER A 481 11.87 -24.42 10.37
C SER A 481 11.78 -22.93 10.06
N THR A 482 11.30 -22.55 8.87
CA THR A 482 11.39 -21.18 8.35
C THR A 482 10.77 -20.15 9.30
N ARG A 483 9.55 -20.38 9.82
CA ARG A 483 8.89 -19.46 10.76
C ARG A 483 9.78 -19.16 11.96
N ARG A 484 10.25 -20.20 12.65
CA ARG A 484 11.08 -20.05 13.83
C ARG A 484 12.40 -19.34 13.52
N ARG A 485 13.03 -19.62 12.38
CA ARG A 485 14.29 -19.00 11.95
C ARG A 485 14.10 -17.52 11.65
N VAL A 486 13.05 -17.16 10.91
CA VAL A 486 12.71 -15.79 10.56
C VAL A 486 12.33 -14.96 11.79
N ALA A 487 11.49 -15.49 12.69
CA ALA A 487 11.11 -14.80 13.92
C ALA A 487 12.34 -14.51 14.81
N ARG A 488 13.23 -15.49 14.99
CA ARG A 488 14.48 -15.30 15.74
C ARG A 488 15.43 -14.30 15.07
N ALA A 489 15.49 -14.28 13.74
CA ALA A 489 16.26 -13.30 12.99
C ALA A 489 15.77 -11.88 13.26
N PHE A 490 14.47 -11.63 13.18
CA PHE A 490 13.90 -10.33 13.52
C PHE A 490 14.09 -9.95 14.99
N ALA A 491 13.98 -10.91 15.91
CA ALA A 491 14.26 -10.66 17.32
C ALA A 491 15.71 -10.20 17.54
N ALA A 492 16.66 -10.83 16.88
CA ALA A 492 18.08 -10.45 16.95
C ALA A 492 18.34 -9.07 16.33
N LEU A 493 17.60 -8.71 15.28
CA LEU A 493 17.73 -7.45 14.56
C LEU A 493 16.90 -6.29 15.14
N ARG A 494 16.13 -6.51 16.21
CA ARG A 494 15.21 -5.51 16.80
C ARG A 494 15.90 -4.20 17.16
N GLY A 495 17.16 -4.24 17.54
CA GLY A 495 17.99 -3.08 17.87
C GLY A 495 18.84 -2.54 16.73
N LYS A 496 18.64 -3.01 15.50
CA LYS A 496 19.42 -2.56 14.34
C LYS A 496 19.36 -1.04 14.21
N LYS A 497 20.54 -0.45 14.01
CA LYS A 497 20.71 0.95 13.61
C LYS A 497 21.60 0.96 12.39
N ALA A 498 21.13 1.59 11.32
CA ALA A 498 21.90 1.81 10.11
C ALA A 498 21.98 3.31 9.86
N GLU A 499 23.19 3.81 9.66
CA GLU A 499 23.43 5.21 9.31
C GLU A 499 23.57 5.31 7.79
N MET A 500 22.82 6.24 7.21
CA MET A 500 22.93 6.60 5.80
C MET A 500 23.76 7.89 5.68
N PRO A 501 24.52 8.06 4.58
CA PRO A 501 25.18 9.34 4.29
C PRO A 501 24.16 10.47 4.31
N TRP A 502 24.55 11.63 4.88
CA TRP A 502 23.67 12.79 4.90
C TRP A 502 23.28 13.21 3.48
N LYS A 503 21.99 13.46 3.27
CA LYS A 503 21.43 14.00 2.02
C LYS A 503 20.17 14.81 2.33
N LYS A 504 19.91 15.84 1.53
CA LYS A 504 18.70 16.63 1.65
C LYS A 504 17.44 15.81 1.38
N HIS A 505 17.49 15.00 0.36
CA HIS A 505 16.56 13.95 -0.04
C HIS A 505 17.28 13.04 -1.03
N ASP A 506 16.72 11.89 -1.32
CA ASP A 506 17.25 11.01 -2.37
C ASP A 506 16.89 11.56 -3.78
N ASN A 507 17.54 11.00 -4.80
CA ASN A 507 17.19 11.20 -6.20
C ASN A 507 16.80 9.84 -6.80
N LEU A 508 15.66 9.33 -6.33
CA LEU A 508 15.08 8.08 -6.79
C LEU A 508 14.83 8.14 -8.31
N PRO A 509 15.11 7.07 -9.08
CA PRO A 509 14.79 7.01 -10.50
C PRO A 509 13.26 6.96 -10.72
N LEU A 510 12.62 8.13 -10.79
CA LEU A 510 11.15 8.31 -10.89
C LEU A 510 10.61 7.89 -12.27
#